data_3e4fd5fd1789c9396f1242e6bd75946f
#
_entry.id   3e4fd5fd1789c9396f1242e6bd75946f
#
_cell.length_a   1.000
_cell.length_b   1.000
_cell.length_c   1.000
_cell.angle_alpha   90.00
_cell.angle_beta   90.00
_cell.angle_gamma   90.00
#
_symmetry.space_group_name_H-M   'P 1'
#
loop_
_entity.id
_entity.type
_entity.pdbx_description
1 polymer ?
#
loop_
_entity_poly.entity_id
_entity_poly.type
_entity_poly.pdbx_seq_one_letter_code
_entity_poly.pdbx_strand_id
1 'polypeptide(L)'
;MFVSALPECFPIQYLYDYVKSKDKTERVYAQLSNSMKGDVRILKKFLQHIEVYGAEIAKEGFSGYVTEALIFYFGSFEKTIKKISELKKGQVIGKSTKKFDSFVVIIDPIDNNRNLGTAISIENLGKFVLASRAFLRNPSKNFFKKPISKRIMKNTDKIIVV
;
A
#
# COMPACT_ATOMS: atom_id res chain seq x y z
N MET A 1 24.69 -4.34 -8.60
CA MET A 1 24.24 -3.49 -9.72
C MET A 1 23.31 -2.33 -9.33
N PHE A 2 22.82 -2.26 -8.10
CA PHE A 2 22.00 -1.14 -7.62
C PHE A 2 22.79 -0.03 -6.90
N VAL A 3 24.08 -0.19 -6.70
CA VAL A 3 24.98 0.79 -6.05
C VAL A 3 25.22 2.03 -6.93
N SER A 4 25.05 1.91 -8.24
CA SER A 4 25.25 3.00 -9.20
C SER A 4 24.12 4.05 -9.23
N ALA A 5 22.99 3.81 -8.57
CA ALA A 5 21.85 4.73 -8.50
C ALA A 5 21.80 5.58 -7.22
N LEU A 6 22.75 5.40 -6.29
CA LEU A 6 22.81 6.14 -5.03
C LEU A 6 23.81 7.30 -5.17
N PRO A 7 23.43 8.54 -4.77
CA PRO A 7 24.37 9.66 -4.71
C PRO A 7 25.54 9.35 -3.78
N GLU A 8 26.73 9.79 -4.15
CA GLU A 8 28.00 9.52 -3.44
C GLU A 8 28.07 10.02 -1.99
N CYS A 9 27.06 10.73 -1.50
CA CYS A 9 27.04 11.43 -0.19
C CYS A 9 25.93 10.97 0.76
N PHE A 10 25.47 9.70 0.72
CA PHE A 10 24.51 9.23 1.70
C PHE A 10 25.16 8.81 3.02
N PRO A 11 24.57 9.18 4.17
CA PRO A 11 25.01 8.64 5.47
C PRO A 11 24.97 7.11 5.48
N ILE A 12 25.99 6.48 6.06
CA ILE A 12 26.10 5.01 6.17
C ILE A 12 24.83 4.41 6.80
N GLN A 13 24.23 5.08 7.76
CA GLN A 13 22.98 4.66 8.41
C GLN A 13 21.82 4.54 7.42
N TYR A 14 21.69 5.48 6.48
CA TYR A 14 20.66 5.45 5.47
C TYR A 14 20.81 4.23 4.53
N LEU A 15 22.04 3.93 4.12
CA LEU A 15 22.34 2.73 3.31
C LEU A 15 22.01 1.45 4.06
N TYR A 16 22.33 1.39 5.34
CA TYR A 16 22.01 0.24 6.20
C TYR A 16 20.49 0.04 6.31
N ASP A 17 19.74 1.11 6.57
CA ASP A 17 18.28 1.06 6.68
C ASP A 17 17.61 0.69 5.35
N TYR A 18 18.15 1.20 4.23
CA TYR A 18 17.68 0.85 2.89
C TYR A 18 17.88 -0.64 2.59
N VAL A 19 19.07 -1.17 2.82
CA VAL A 19 19.38 -2.60 2.60
C VAL A 19 18.50 -3.47 3.51
N LYS A 20 18.35 -3.10 4.78
CA LYS A 20 17.50 -3.81 5.73
C LYS A 20 16.01 -3.79 5.35
N SER A 21 15.50 -2.67 4.85
CA SER A 21 14.12 -2.58 4.38
C SER A 21 13.88 -3.44 3.13
N LYS A 22 14.83 -3.45 2.20
CA LYS A 22 14.76 -4.28 1.00
C LYS A 22 14.79 -5.78 1.32
N ASP A 23 15.65 -6.20 2.23
CA ASP A 23 15.70 -7.59 2.70
C ASP A 23 14.36 -8.05 3.30
N LYS A 24 13.70 -7.21 4.10
CA LYS A 24 12.37 -7.49 4.65
C LYS A 24 11.31 -7.66 3.55
N THR A 25 11.30 -6.77 2.56
CA THR A 25 10.35 -6.85 1.43
C THR A 25 10.55 -8.14 0.65
N GLU A 26 11.77 -8.51 0.35
CA GLU A 26 12.08 -9.76 -0.36
C GLU A 26 11.63 -10.99 0.43
N ARG A 27 11.78 -10.99 1.76
CA ARG A 27 11.34 -12.09 2.62
C ARG A 27 9.83 -12.28 2.64
N VAL A 28 9.05 -11.21 2.74
CA VAL A 28 7.58 -11.30 2.69
C VAL A 28 7.13 -11.78 1.32
N TYR A 29 7.65 -11.17 0.25
CA TYR A 29 7.31 -11.55 -1.11
C TYR A 29 7.63 -13.03 -1.43
N ALA A 30 8.73 -13.56 -0.90
CA ALA A 30 9.11 -14.97 -1.06
C ALA A 30 8.11 -15.93 -0.40
N GLN A 31 7.41 -15.51 0.65
CA GLN A 31 6.40 -16.32 1.34
C GLN A 31 5.03 -16.32 0.63
N LEU A 32 4.83 -15.43 -0.33
CA LEU A 32 3.58 -15.36 -1.08
C LEU A 32 3.52 -16.46 -2.15
N SER A 33 2.38 -17.13 -2.25
CA SER A 33 2.10 -18.04 -3.37
C SER A 33 2.02 -17.27 -4.69
N ASN A 34 2.10 -17.98 -5.82
CA ASN A 34 1.96 -17.35 -7.14
C ASN A 34 0.60 -16.65 -7.31
N SER A 35 -0.47 -17.23 -6.77
CA SER A 35 -1.79 -16.61 -6.74
C SER A 35 -1.79 -15.31 -5.93
N MET A 36 -1.23 -15.32 -4.71
CA MET A 36 -1.12 -14.13 -3.86
C MET A 36 -0.28 -13.02 -4.51
N LYS A 37 0.78 -13.37 -5.24
CA LYS A 37 1.57 -12.39 -6.02
C LYS A 37 0.74 -11.72 -7.12
N GLY A 38 -0.19 -12.46 -7.73
CA GLY A 38 -1.21 -11.91 -8.64
C GLY A 38 -2.13 -10.92 -7.92
N ASP A 39 -2.63 -11.31 -6.76
CA ASP A 39 -3.52 -10.49 -5.93
C ASP A 39 -2.84 -9.20 -5.44
N VAL A 40 -1.56 -9.24 -5.10
CA VAL A 40 -0.76 -8.04 -4.79
C VAL A 40 -0.78 -7.05 -5.96
N ARG A 41 -0.60 -7.52 -7.18
CA ARG A 41 -0.64 -6.66 -8.39
C ARG A 41 -2.02 -6.05 -8.61
N ILE A 42 -3.08 -6.82 -8.38
CA ILE A 42 -4.46 -6.34 -8.46
C ILE A 42 -4.72 -5.27 -7.40
N LEU A 43 -4.32 -5.52 -6.15
CA LEU A 43 -4.47 -4.56 -5.06
C LEU A 43 -3.68 -3.27 -5.32
N LYS A 44 -2.46 -3.36 -5.84
CA LYS A 44 -1.68 -2.17 -6.25
C LYS A 44 -2.43 -1.33 -7.28
N LYS A 45 -3.01 -1.93 -8.30
CA LYS A 45 -3.81 -1.21 -9.31
C LYS A 45 -5.07 -0.57 -8.72
N PHE A 46 -5.75 -1.24 -7.81
CA PHE A 46 -6.89 -0.70 -7.09
C PHE A 46 -6.51 0.55 -6.28
N LEU A 47 -5.43 0.47 -5.49
CA LEU A 47 -4.91 1.59 -4.70
C LEU A 47 -4.41 2.75 -5.57
N GLN A 48 -3.83 2.46 -6.73
CA GLN A 48 -3.44 3.47 -7.71
C GLN A 48 -4.66 4.19 -8.31
N HIS A 49 -5.74 3.47 -8.61
CA HIS A 49 -6.98 4.06 -9.12
C HIS A 49 -7.59 5.07 -8.17
N ILE A 50 -7.63 4.75 -6.88
CA ILE A 50 -8.15 5.64 -5.83
C ILE A 50 -7.11 6.64 -5.29
N GLU A 51 -5.93 6.67 -5.89
CA GLU A 51 -4.84 7.62 -5.61
C GLU A 51 -4.29 7.57 -4.18
N VAL A 52 -4.32 6.41 -3.54
CA VAL A 52 -3.76 6.19 -2.19
C VAL A 52 -2.51 5.31 -2.19
N TYR A 53 -2.02 4.88 -3.35
CA TYR A 53 -0.80 4.09 -3.46
C TYR A 53 0.44 4.98 -3.49
N GLY A 54 1.40 4.71 -2.63
CA GLY A 54 2.69 5.38 -2.56
C GLY A 54 3.19 5.51 -1.13
N ALA A 55 4.51 5.49 -0.99
CA ALA A 55 5.23 5.61 0.29
C ALA A 55 5.86 6.99 0.49
N GLU A 56 5.73 7.90 -0.47
CA GLU A 56 6.28 9.25 -0.36
C GLU A 56 5.63 9.98 0.83
N ILE A 57 6.44 10.77 1.56
CA ILE A 57 6.00 11.53 2.73
C ILE A 57 4.80 12.42 2.40
N ALA A 58 4.81 13.05 1.22
CA ALA A 58 3.71 13.90 0.76
C ALA A 58 2.42 13.13 0.44
N LYS A 59 2.48 11.81 0.21
CA LYS A 59 1.34 10.99 -0.14
C LYS A 59 0.68 10.32 1.07
N GLU A 60 1.45 9.94 2.07
CA GLU A 60 0.98 9.24 3.28
C GLU A 60 0.04 8.06 2.95
N GLY A 61 0.38 7.32 1.90
CA GLY A 61 -0.43 6.26 1.33
C GLY A 61 0.07 4.86 1.65
N PHE A 62 -0.47 3.91 0.91
CA PHE A 62 -0.11 2.49 1.04
C PHE A 62 1.12 2.19 0.18
N SER A 63 2.22 1.81 0.81
CA SER A 63 3.44 1.39 0.11
C SER A 63 3.27 0.01 -0.55
N GLY A 64 4.18 -0.34 -1.46
CA GLY A 64 4.24 -1.69 -2.01
C GLY A 64 4.36 -2.76 -0.95
N TYR A 65 5.18 -2.51 0.07
CA TYR A 65 5.38 -3.44 1.20
C TYR A 65 4.11 -3.62 2.05
N VAL A 66 3.39 -2.54 2.34
CA VAL A 66 2.08 -2.62 3.03
C VAL A 66 1.08 -3.44 2.22
N THR A 67 1.06 -3.26 0.90
CA THR A 67 0.20 -4.02 0.00
C THR A 67 0.49 -5.52 0.05
N GLU A 68 1.77 -5.89 0.08
CA GLU A 68 2.21 -7.27 0.24
C GLU A 68 1.84 -7.85 1.60
N ALA A 69 2.03 -7.06 2.68
CA ALA A 69 1.65 -7.46 4.04
C ALA A 69 0.14 -7.70 4.18
N LEU A 70 -0.70 -6.87 3.57
CA LEU A 70 -2.15 -7.06 3.59
C LEU A 70 -2.57 -8.38 2.91
N ILE A 71 -2.01 -8.67 1.73
CA ILE A 71 -2.28 -9.95 1.05
C ILE A 71 -1.71 -11.13 1.84
N PHE A 72 -0.54 -10.98 2.46
CA PHE A 72 0.02 -11.99 3.34
C PHE A 72 -0.93 -12.36 4.49
N TYR A 73 -1.53 -11.35 5.15
CA TYR A 73 -2.44 -11.59 6.27
C TYR A 73 -3.81 -12.11 5.85
N PHE A 74 -4.37 -11.63 4.76
CA PHE A 74 -5.74 -11.95 4.36
C PHE A 74 -5.84 -13.05 3.30
N GLY A 75 -4.74 -13.34 2.60
CA GLY A 75 -4.61 -14.45 1.67
C GLY A 75 -5.03 -14.17 0.23
N SER A 76 -5.90 -13.18 -0.03
CA SER A 76 -6.33 -12.81 -1.38
C SER A 76 -6.80 -11.36 -1.48
N PHE A 77 -6.90 -10.85 -2.71
CA PHE A 77 -7.48 -9.53 -3.00
C PHE A 77 -8.91 -9.40 -2.46
N GLU A 78 -9.78 -10.36 -2.76
CA GLU A 78 -11.19 -10.33 -2.32
C GLU A 78 -11.32 -10.30 -0.80
N LYS A 79 -10.58 -11.15 -0.10
CA LYS A 79 -10.59 -11.18 1.37
C LYS A 79 -10.04 -9.89 1.95
N THR A 80 -9.02 -9.30 1.32
CA THR A 80 -8.46 -8.00 1.74
C THR A 80 -9.51 -6.91 1.60
N ILE A 81 -10.16 -6.79 0.44
CA ILE A 81 -11.22 -5.79 0.21
C ILE A 81 -12.37 -5.95 1.21
N LYS A 82 -12.80 -7.18 1.48
CA LYS A 82 -13.85 -7.46 2.46
C LYS A 82 -13.43 -7.01 3.87
N LYS A 83 -12.25 -7.37 4.32
CA LYS A 83 -11.73 -6.99 5.64
C LYS A 83 -11.55 -5.48 5.78
N ILE A 84 -11.04 -4.83 4.77
CA ILE A 84 -10.88 -3.35 4.75
C ILE A 84 -12.24 -2.65 4.76
N SER A 85 -13.24 -3.17 4.04
CA SER A 85 -14.60 -2.57 4.05
C SER A 85 -15.28 -2.56 5.43
N GLU A 86 -14.88 -3.49 6.28
CA GLU A 86 -15.38 -3.67 7.65
C GLU A 86 -14.46 -3.07 8.72
N LEU A 87 -13.39 -2.38 8.30
CA LEU A 87 -12.34 -1.89 9.20
C LEU A 87 -12.90 -0.93 10.25
N LYS A 88 -12.49 -1.15 11.50
CA LYS A 88 -12.84 -0.32 12.65
C LYS A 88 -11.61 0.44 13.16
N LYS A 89 -11.83 1.60 13.75
CA LYS A 89 -10.77 2.39 14.41
C LYS A 89 -9.99 1.54 15.42
N GLY A 90 -8.66 1.59 15.35
CA GLY A 90 -7.79 0.85 16.25
C GLY A 90 -7.67 -0.65 15.97
N GLN A 91 -8.25 -1.12 14.87
CA GLN A 91 -8.16 -2.54 14.51
C GLN A 91 -6.72 -2.94 14.21
N VAL A 92 -6.34 -4.10 14.75
CA VAL A 92 -5.00 -4.68 14.58
C VAL A 92 -5.03 -5.77 13.52
N ILE A 93 -4.18 -5.65 12.51
CA ILE A 93 -3.93 -6.66 11.49
C ILE A 93 -2.56 -7.28 11.78
N GLY A 94 -2.55 -8.56 12.08
CA GLY A 94 -1.36 -9.28 12.53
C GLY A 94 -1.35 -9.51 14.05
N LYS A 95 -0.20 -9.90 14.58
CA LYS A 95 -0.01 -10.19 16.01
C LYS A 95 1.19 -9.40 16.54
N SER A 96 1.00 -8.67 17.63
CA SER A 96 2.07 -7.99 18.37
C SER A 96 1.79 -8.06 19.86
N THR A 97 2.85 -8.09 20.66
CA THR A 97 2.78 -7.90 22.11
C THR A 97 2.73 -6.42 22.47
N LYS A 98 3.14 -5.54 21.55
CA LYS A 98 3.17 -4.10 21.71
C LYS A 98 1.81 -3.48 21.41
N LYS A 99 1.39 -2.51 22.22
CA LYS A 99 0.20 -1.70 21.94
C LYS A 99 0.60 -0.49 21.09
N PHE A 100 -0.20 -0.18 20.10
CA PHE A 100 -0.01 0.99 19.24
C PHE A 100 -1.26 1.88 19.31
N ASP A 101 -1.06 3.17 19.44
CA ASP A 101 -2.13 4.17 19.34
C ASP A 101 -2.16 4.70 17.89
N SER A 102 -2.94 4.05 17.06
CA SER A 102 -3.10 4.37 15.63
C SER A 102 -4.50 4.05 15.17
N PHE A 103 -4.98 4.72 14.12
CA PHE A 103 -6.29 4.44 13.52
C PHE A 103 -6.37 3.03 12.92
N VAL A 104 -5.27 2.55 12.37
CA VAL A 104 -5.09 1.16 11.94
C VAL A 104 -3.70 0.69 12.35
N VAL A 105 -3.62 -0.53 12.81
CA VAL A 105 -2.37 -1.18 13.16
C VAL A 105 -2.14 -2.32 12.18
N ILE A 106 -1.13 -2.19 11.35
CA ILE A 106 -0.70 -3.24 10.41
C ILE A 106 0.68 -3.68 10.86
N ILE A 107 0.74 -4.83 11.50
CA ILE A 107 1.99 -5.36 12.03
C ILE A 107 2.88 -5.83 10.88
N ASP A 108 4.14 -5.45 10.91
CA ASP A 108 5.12 -5.94 9.94
C ASP A 108 5.28 -7.47 10.08
N PRO A 109 5.08 -8.26 9.03
CA PRO A 109 5.20 -9.72 9.09
C PRO A 109 6.59 -10.21 9.55
N ILE A 110 7.62 -9.38 9.40
CA ILE A 110 9.01 -9.73 9.74
C ILE A 110 9.43 -9.13 11.09
N ASP A 111 8.80 -8.05 11.52
CA ASP A 111 9.13 -7.33 12.75
C ASP A 111 7.86 -7.01 13.55
N ASN A 112 7.49 -7.89 14.45
CA ASN A 112 6.28 -7.77 15.27
C ASN A 112 6.21 -6.51 16.16
N ASN A 113 7.30 -5.77 16.26
CA ASN A 113 7.37 -4.51 17.02
C ASN A 113 7.15 -3.27 16.15
N ARG A 114 6.90 -3.43 14.86
CA ARG A 114 6.71 -2.35 13.89
C ARG A 114 5.27 -2.30 13.40
N ASN A 115 4.68 -1.11 13.47
CA ASN A 115 3.39 -0.81 12.87
C ASN A 115 3.58 -0.10 11.52
N LEU A 116 3.20 -0.75 10.44
CA LEU A 116 3.24 -0.20 9.08
C LEU A 116 2.12 0.83 8.83
N GLY A 117 1.04 0.78 9.61
CA GLY A 117 -0.09 1.69 9.49
C GLY A 117 0.20 3.13 9.92
N THR A 118 1.30 3.36 10.64
CA THR A 118 1.68 4.70 11.13
C THR A 118 1.94 5.72 10.01
N ALA A 119 2.39 5.25 8.85
CA ALA A 119 2.68 6.10 7.70
C ALA A 119 1.45 6.42 6.83
N ILE A 120 0.30 5.85 7.15
CA ILE A 120 -0.93 6.01 6.37
C ILE A 120 -1.80 7.08 7.00
N SER A 121 -2.19 8.11 6.21
CA SER A 121 -3.11 9.13 6.69
C SER A 121 -4.52 8.58 6.87
N ILE A 122 -5.28 9.20 7.79
CA ILE A 122 -6.69 8.87 8.02
C ILE A 122 -7.52 9.05 6.75
N GLU A 123 -7.22 10.09 5.98
CA GLU A 123 -7.89 10.37 4.71
C GLU A 123 -7.69 9.24 3.71
N ASN A 124 -6.46 8.79 3.50
CA ASN A 124 -6.15 7.71 2.58
C ASN A 124 -6.73 6.37 3.05
N LEU A 125 -6.73 6.13 4.35
CA LEU A 125 -7.39 4.96 4.94
C LEU A 125 -8.90 5.01 4.67
N GLY A 126 -9.54 6.16 4.89
CA GLY A 126 -10.95 6.37 4.62
C GLY A 126 -11.31 6.16 3.14
N LYS A 127 -10.50 6.69 2.22
CA LYS A 127 -10.66 6.45 0.77
C LYS A 127 -10.63 4.96 0.45
N PHE A 128 -9.69 4.22 1.03
CA PHE A 128 -9.59 2.77 0.81
C PHE A 128 -10.81 2.02 1.35
N VAL A 129 -11.28 2.34 2.55
CA VAL A 129 -12.49 1.73 3.14
C VAL A 129 -13.71 1.99 2.26
N LEU A 130 -13.94 3.24 1.86
CA LEU A 130 -15.09 3.63 1.04
C LEU A 130 -15.04 2.99 -0.36
N ALA A 131 -13.88 2.98 -1.00
CA ALA A 131 -13.70 2.33 -2.30
C ALA A 131 -13.91 0.81 -2.22
N SER A 132 -13.46 0.17 -1.13
CA SER A 132 -13.69 -1.25 -0.88
C SER A 132 -15.19 -1.57 -0.75
N ARG A 133 -15.94 -0.75 -0.02
CA ARG A 133 -17.40 -0.87 0.09
C ARG A 133 -18.10 -0.68 -1.25
N ALA A 134 -17.68 0.32 -2.01
CA ALA A 134 -18.23 0.58 -3.35
C ALA A 134 -17.96 -0.58 -4.31
N PHE A 135 -16.74 -1.11 -4.30
CA PHE A 135 -16.36 -2.28 -5.11
C PHE A 135 -17.21 -3.51 -4.77
N LEU A 136 -17.42 -3.80 -3.48
CA LEU A 136 -18.22 -4.95 -3.06
C LEU A 136 -19.70 -4.83 -3.45
N ARG A 137 -20.25 -3.60 -3.51
CA ARG A 137 -21.63 -3.36 -3.95
C ARG A 137 -21.79 -3.56 -5.46
N ASN A 138 -20.81 -3.13 -6.23
CA ASN A 138 -20.86 -3.20 -7.71
C ASN A 138 -19.44 -3.41 -8.27
N PRO A 139 -18.95 -4.67 -8.28
CA PRO A 139 -17.64 -4.99 -8.81
C PRO A 139 -17.52 -4.56 -10.26
N SER A 140 -16.49 -3.79 -10.60
CA SER A 140 -16.28 -3.27 -11.94
C SER A 140 -14.80 -3.17 -12.28
N LYS A 141 -14.45 -3.42 -13.54
CA LYS A 141 -13.12 -3.19 -14.11
C LYS A 141 -12.69 -1.71 -14.03
N ASN A 142 -13.63 -0.79 -13.83
CA ASN A 142 -13.35 0.64 -13.72
C ASN A 142 -12.47 0.96 -12.50
N PHE A 143 -12.54 0.19 -11.42
CA PHE A 143 -11.68 0.34 -10.24
C PHE A 143 -10.20 0.04 -10.48
N PHE A 144 -9.83 -0.45 -11.67
CA PHE A 144 -8.44 -0.78 -12.02
C PHE A 144 -7.91 0.09 -13.17
N LYS A 145 -8.69 1.07 -13.62
CA LYS A 145 -8.29 2.02 -14.67
C LYS A 145 -7.43 3.15 -14.07
N LYS A 146 -6.71 3.88 -14.93
CA LYS A 146 -5.97 5.07 -14.50
C LYS A 146 -6.90 6.10 -13.84
N PRO A 147 -6.43 6.82 -12.81
CA PRO A 147 -7.22 7.83 -12.12
C PRO A 147 -7.79 8.88 -13.07
N ILE A 148 -9.01 9.32 -12.78
CA ILE A 148 -9.73 10.32 -13.59
C ILE A 148 -8.97 11.65 -13.62
N SER A 149 -8.39 12.08 -12.49
CA SER A 149 -7.58 13.29 -12.37
C SER A 149 -6.45 13.37 -13.39
N LYS A 150 -5.74 12.25 -13.63
CA LYS A 150 -4.68 12.17 -14.65
C LYS A 150 -5.18 12.19 -16.08
N ARG A 151 -6.45 11.80 -16.32
CA ARG A 151 -7.09 11.88 -17.64
C ARG A 151 -7.51 13.31 -17.97
N ILE A 152 -8.06 14.02 -16.99
CA ILE A 152 -8.48 15.42 -17.15
C ILE A 152 -7.25 16.29 -17.42
N MET A 153 -6.15 16.14 -16.66
CA MET A 153 -4.91 16.88 -16.92
C MET A 153 -4.36 16.67 -18.33
N LYS A 154 -4.33 15.43 -18.84
CA LYS A 154 -3.88 15.16 -20.21
C LYS A 154 -4.77 15.80 -21.29
N ASN A 155 -6.06 15.95 -21.02
CA ASN A 155 -6.98 16.61 -21.95
C ASN A 155 -6.91 18.13 -21.85
N THR A 156 -6.62 18.66 -20.67
CA THR A 156 -6.45 20.10 -20.47
C THR A 156 -5.18 20.63 -21.14
N ASP A 157 -4.10 19.85 -21.10
CA ASP A 157 -2.85 20.19 -21.82
C ASP A 157 -3.04 20.28 -23.34
N LYS A 158 -4.02 19.53 -23.89
CA LYS A 158 -4.39 19.63 -25.30
C LYS A 158 -5.29 20.83 -25.64
N ILE A 159 -5.98 21.39 -24.65
CA ILE A 159 -6.87 22.56 -24.83
C ILE A 159 -6.12 23.87 -24.68
N ILE A 160 -5.02 23.90 -23.92
CA ILE A 160 -4.23 25.11 -23.66
C ILE A 160 -3.25 25.44 -24.80
N VAL A 161 -3.10 24.59 -25.80
CA VAL A 161 -2.21 24.78 -26.97
C VAL A 161 -2.95 25.43 -28.17
N VAL A 162 -4.10 26.01 -27.91
CA VAL A 162 -4.77 26.89 -28.88
C VAL A 162 -4.50 28.36 -28.50
#